data_52d2dcde7d6e93e4e1372e54cbf21166
#
_entry.id   52d2dcde7d6e93e4e1372e54cbf21166
#
_cell.length_a   1.000
_cell.length_b   1.000
_cell.length_c   1.000
_cell.angle_alpha   90.00
_cell.angle_beta   90.00
_cell.angle_gamma   90.00
#
_symmetry.space_group_name_H-M   'P 1'
#
loop_
_entity.id
_entity.type
_entity.pdbx_description
1 polymer ?
#
loop_
_entity_poly.entity_id
_entity_poly.type
_entity_poly.pdbx_seq_one_letter_code
_entity_poly.pdbx_strand_id
1 'polypeptide(L)'
;MKSKKFDEFKRVTEEMCCNFLFQYVGDGQTVELEDFCEKVHFQKHTMLNYLNRKKRICSNQSKLRIALGIGIFIDQILPTFQKKANLEGCDACARRLFYEEFRKCFGSEANYVIHLIENKDDLEQEATEIYKELARKTDHLNEIKKNGK
;
A
#
# COMPACT_ATOMS: atom_id res chain seq x y z
N MET A 1 27.82 4.04 13.25
CA MET A 1 27.36 2.72 12.86
C MET A 1 25.88 2.47 13.10
N LYS A 2 25.20 3.38 13.80
CA LYS A 2 23.75 3.34 13.95
C LYS A 2 23.03 3.50 12.60
N SER A 3 23.63 4.26 11.67
CA SER A 3 23.06 4.52 10.35
C SER A 3 22.99 3.25 9.49
N LYS A 4 23.99 2.37 9.61
CA LYS A 4 24.04 1.14 8.80
C LYS A 4 22.94 0.16 9.19
N LYS A 5 22.67 -0.02 10.49
CA LYS A 5 21.56 -0.85 10.97
C LYS A 5 20.22 -0.25 10.60
N PHE A 6 20.10 1.06 10.67
CA PHE A 6 18.87 1.77 10.32
C PHE A 6 18.57 1.61 8.82
N ASP A 7 19.59 1.71 7.98
CA ASP A 7 19.45 1.56 6.53
C ASP A 7 19.05 0.12 6.16
N GLU A 8 19.61 -0.88 6.84
CA GLU A 8 19.24 -2.29 6.64
C GLU A 8 17.78 -2.53 7.03
N PHE A 9 17.36 -1.97 8.17
CA PHE A 9 15.97 -2.08 8.63
C PHE A 9 15.00 -1.44 7.65
N LYS A 10 15.32 -0.25 7.15
CA LYS A 10 14.51 0.44 6.16
C LYS A 10 14.41 -0.37 4.87
N ARG A 11 15.52 -0.95 4.42
CA ARG A 11 15.55 -1.79 3.22
C ARG A 11 14.63 -3.00 3.35
N VAL A 12 14.71 -3.68 4.47
CA VAL A 12 13.87 -4.86 4.76
C VAL A 12 12.40 -4.45 4.73
N THR A 13 12.07 -3.32 5.35
CA THR A 13 10.68 -2.82 5.39
C THR A 13 10.15 -2.54 3.98
N GLU A 14 10.95 -1.88 3.14
CA GLU A 14 10.56 -1.59 1.75
C GLU A 14 10.37 -2.87 0.96
N GLU A 15 11.26 -3.83 1.13
CA GLU A 15 11.17 -5.13 0.48
C GLU A 15 9.93 -5.89 0.95
N MET A 16 9.62 -5.84 2.25
CA MET A 16 8.42 -6.47 2.79
C MET A 16 7.14 -5.86 2.20
N CYS A 17 7.11 -4.53 2.03
CA CYS A 17 5.97 -3.86 1.38
C CYS A 17 5.78 -4.37 -0.05
N CYS A 18 6.85 -4.45 -0.83
CA CYS A 18 6.79 -4.95 -2.19
C CYS A 18 6.36 -6.41 -2.24
N ASN A 19 6.92 -7.24 -1.38
CA ASN A 19 6.60 -8.66 -1.33
C ASN A 19 5.14 -8.88 -0.96
N PHE A 20 4.62 -8.10 -0.01
CA PHE A 20 3.21 -8.18 0.37
C PHE A 20 2.31 -7.78 -0.80
N LEU A 21 2.60 -6.62 -1.40
CA LEU A 21 1.78 -6.06 -2.48
C LEU A 21 1.68 -7.04 -3.67
N PHE A 22 2.82 -7.53 -4.13
CA PHE A 22 2.86 -8.29 -5.37
C PHE A 22 2.50 -9.78 -5.22
N GLN A 23 2.11 -10.21 -4.02
CA GLN A 23 1.40 -11.47 -3.84
C GLN A 23 -0.03 -11.40 -4.37
N TYR A 24 -0.62 -10.21 -4.39
CA TYR A 24 -2.03 -10.02 -4.72
C TYR A 24 -2.25 -9.15 -5.95
N VAL A 25 -1.26 -8.34 -6.32
CA VAL A 25 -1.37 -7.36 -7.40
C VAL A 25 -0.33 -7.67 -8.48
N GLY A 26 -0.78 -7.80 -9.71
CA GLY A 26 0.08 -8.08 -10.84
C GLY A 26 -0.72 -8.66 -11.99
N ASP A 27 -0.09 -8.86 -13.14
CA ASP A 27 -0.74 -9.47 -14.28
C ASP A 27 -1.08 -10.93 -13.95
N GLY A 28 -2.35 -11.29 -14.03
CA GLY A 28 -2.82 -12.63 -13.70
C GLY A 28 -2.95 -12.91 -12.20
N GLN A 29 -2.73 -11.91 -11.36
CA GLN A 29 -2.92 -12.04 -9.91
C GLN A 29 -4.36 -11.70 -9.51
N THR A 30 -4.64 -11.79 -8.21
CA THR A 30 -5.98 -11.51 -7.65
C THR A 30 -6.51 -10.15 -8.10
N VAL A 31 -5.64 -9.13 -8.08
CA VAL A 31 -5.95 -7.78 -8.54
C VAL A 31 -5.02 -7.48 -9.73
N GLU A 32 -5.61 -7.13 -10.86
CA GLU A 32 -4.81 -6.75 -12.03
C GLU A 32 -4.02 -5.48 -11.75
N LEU A 33 -2.77 -5.45 -12.22
CA LEU A 33 -1.87 -4.33 -11.98
C LEU A 33 -2.46 -3.01 -12.47
N GLU A 34 -3.08 -3.03 -13.65
CA GLU A 34 -3.67 -1.84 -14.26
C GLU A 34 -4.82 -1.28 -13.42
N ASP A 35 -5.69 -2.17 -12.91
CA ASP A 35 -6.82 -1.77 -12.06
C ASP A 35 -6.33 -1.17 -10.75
N PHE A 36 -5.31 -1.77 -10.15
CA PHE A 36 -4.72 -1.26 -8.92
C PHE A 36 -4.12 0.12 -9.14
N CYS A 37 -3.33 0.28 -10.21
CA CYS A 37 -2.69 1.56 -10.54
C CYS A 37 -3.73 2.67 -10.73
N GLU A 38 -4.83 2.36 -11.39
CA GLU A 38 -5.92 3.32 -11.60
C GLU A 38 -6.50 3.79 -10.26
N LYS A 39 -6.75 2.87 -9.34
CA LYS A 39 -7.35 3.19 -8.04
C LYS A 39 -6.43 3.96 -7.12
N VAL A 40 -5.12 3.71 -7.19
CA VAL A 40 -4.14 4.39 -6.33
C VAL A 40 -3.49 5.61 -7.00
N HIS A 41 -3.89 5.91 -8.23
CA HIS A 41 -3.38 7.07 -8.99
C HIS A 41 -1.87 7.00 -9.19
N PHE A 42 -1.35 5.82 -9.47
CA PHE A 42 0.04 5.60 -9.89
C PHE A 42 0.08 5.24 -11.37
N GLN A 43 1.14 5.67 -12.05
CA GLN A 43 1.41 5.21 -13.40
C GLN A 43 1.86 3.74 -13.36
N LYS A 44 1.42 2.96 -14.33
CA LYS A 44 1.79 1.55 -14.45
C LYS A 44 3.31 1.37 -14.47
N HIS A 45 4.02 2.28 -15.13
CA HIS A 45 5.48 2.29 -15.18
C HIS A 45 6.11 2.34 -13.78
N THR A 46 5.58 3.20 -12.89
CA THR A 46 6.07 3.31 -11.52
C THR A 46 5.89 2.00 -10.76
N MET A 47 4.73 1.37 -10.89
CA MET A 47 4.45 0.10 -10.23
C MET A 47 5.31 -1.03 -10.78
N LEU A 48 5.57 -1.03 -12.09
CA LEU A 48 6.47 -2.01 -12.70
C LEU A 48 7.90 -1.86 -12.18
N ASN A 49 8.34 -0.62 -11.93
CA ASN A 49 9.66 -0.39 -11.34
C ASN A 49 9.75 -0.96 -9.93
N TYR A 50 8.68 -0.84 -9.15
CA TYR A 50 8.63 -1.45 -7.81
C TYR A 50 8.64 -2.99 -7.92
N LEU A 51 7.85 -3.55 -8.83
CA LEU A 51 7.77 -5.00 -9.04
C LEU A 51 9.13 -5.57 -9.45
N ASN A 52 9.83 -4.88 -10.34
CA ASN A 52 11.15 -5.30 -10.84
C ASN A 52 12.28 -4.87 -9.91
N ARG A 53 11.95 -4.24 -8.79
CA ARG A 53 12.90 -3.79 -7.76
C ARG A 53 13.95 -2.79 -8.27
N LYS A 54 13.64 -2.09 -9.37
CA LYS A 54 14.48 -1.00 -9.87
C LYS A 54 14.31 0.26 -9.03
N LYS A 55 13.15 0.39 -8.36
CA LYS A 55 12.83 1.51 -7.50
C LYS A 55 12.19 0.96 -6.22
N ARG A 56 12.54 1.56 -5.09
CA ARG A 56 11.98 1.18 -3.79
C ARG A 56 10.80 2.08 -3.43
N ILE A 57 9.91 1.54 -2.62
CA ILE A 57 8.80 2.30 -2.05
C ILE A 57 9.35 3.08 -0.86
N CYS A 58 9.97 4.24 -1.10
CA CYS A 58 10.70 4.99 -0.08
C CYS A 58 9.87 6.08 0.59
N SER A 59 8.89 6.62 -0.12
CA SER A 59 8.07 7.72 0.34
C SER A 59 6.92 7.22 1.20
N ASN A 60 6.66 7.90 2.32
CA ASN A 60 5.50 7.61 3.17
C ASN A 60 4.18 7.81 2.40
N GLN A 61 4.15 8.79 1.48
CA GLN A 61 2.99 8.99 0.61
C GLN A 61 2.73 7.80 -0.29
N SER A 62 3.78 7.24 -0.87
CA SER A 62 3.67 6.05 -1.74
C SER A 62 3.19 4.84 -0.94
N LYS A 63 3.74 4.63 0.26
CA LYS A 63 3.30 3.56 1.15
C LYS A 63 1.83 3.72 1.52
N LEU A 64 1.41 4.93 1.84
CA LEU A 64 0.01 5.20 2.20
C LEU A 64 -0.92 4.93 1.02
N ARG A 65 -0.56 5.38 -0.18
CA ARG A 65 -1.38 5.12 -1.37
C ARG A 65 -1.52 3.63 -1.64
N ILE A 66 -0.42 2.88 -1.53
CA ILE A 66 -0.44 1.44 -1.75
C ILE A 66 -1.27 0.75 -0.68
N ALA A 67 -1.11 1.14 0.59
CA ALA A 67 -1.90 0.58 1.68
C ALA A 67 -3.39 0.85 1.49
N LEU A 68 -3.76 2.07 1.08
CA LEU A 68 -5.16 2.41 0.77
C LEU A 68 -5.69 1.57 -0.39
N GLY A 69 -4.88 1.33 -1.41
CA GLY A 69 -5.26 0.47 -2.52
C GLY A 69 -5.53 -0.95 -2.08
N ILE A 70 -4.69 -1.50 -1.21
CA ILE A 70 -4.91 -2.82 -0.62
C ILE A 70 -6.24 -2.84 0.14
N GLY A 71 -6.54 -1.79 0.88
CA GLY A 71 -7.81 -1.67 1.60
C GLY A 71 -9.01 -1.61 0.65
N ILE A 72 -8.90 -0.87 -0.44
CA ILE A 72 -9.97 -0.78 -1.45
C ILE A 72 -10.29 -2.15 -2.04
N PHE A 73 -9.27 -2.97 -2.29
CA PHE A 73 -9.42 -4.29 -2.89
C PHE A 73 -9.48 -5.42 -1.86
N ILE A 74 -9.73 -5.10 -0.58
CA ILE A 74 -9.66 -6.09 0.50
C ILE A 74 -10.62 -7.25 0.31
N ASP A 75 -11.81 -6.99 -0.25
CA ASP A 75 -12.81 -8.04 -0.47
C ASP A 75 -12.37 -9.06 -1.53
N GLN A 76 -11.46 -8.67 -2.42
CA GLN A 76 -10.85 -9.56 -3.40
C GLN A 76 -9.60 -10.25 -2.84
N ILE A 77 -8.86 -9.56 -2.01
CA ILE A 77 -7.58 -10.03 -1.47
C ILE A 77 -7.78 -11.05 -0.34
N LEU A 78 -8.74 -10.82 0.56
CA LEU A 78 -8.96 -11.68 1.72
C LEU A 78 -9.22 -13.14 1.36
N PRO A 79 -10.07 -13.48 0.37
CA PRO A 79 -10.26 -14.88 0.00
C PRO A 79 -8.97 -15.57 -0.47
N THR A 80 -8.13 -14.85 -1.20
CA THR A 80 -6.82 -15.37 -1.63
C THR A 80 -5.92 -15.62 -0.43
N PHE A 81 -5.86 -14.68 0.50
CA PHE A 81 -5.09 -14.83 1.73
C PHE A 81 -5.60 -16.00 2.57
N GLN A 82 -6.90 -16.10 2.72
CA GLN A 82 -7.56 -17.16 3.50
C GLN A 82 -7.18 -18.54 2.98
N LYS A 83 -7.20 -18.69 1.66
CA LYS A 83 -6.83 -19.95 1.00
C LYS A 83 -5.35 -20.27 1.22
N LYS A 84 -4.47 -19.29 1.05
CA LYS A 84 -3.02 -19.48 1.24
C LYS A 84 -2.67 -19.82 2.68
N ALA A 85 -3.42 -19.28 3.64
CA ALA A 85 -3.18 -19.48 5.07
C ALA A 85 -3.90 -20.70 5.64
N ASN A 86 -4.65 -21.45 4.80
CA ASN A 86 -5.45 -22.61 5.22
C ASN A 86 -6.46 -22.24 6.31
N LEU A 87 -7.10 -21.08 6.17
CA LEU A 87 -8.10 -20.58 7.13
C LEU A 87 -9.50 -20.58 6.54
N GLU A 88 -9.75 -21.45 5.55
CA GLU A 88 -11.07 -21.58 4.96
C GLU A 88 -12.06 -22.01 6.04
N GLY A 89 -13.20 -21.31 6.07
CA GLY A 89 -14.21 -21.54 7.09
C GLY A 89 -14.11 -20.66 8.32
N CYS A 90 -13.05 -19.83 8.44
CA CYS A 90 -12.92 -18.87 9.54
C CYS A 90 -12.56 -17.48 9.01
N ASP A 91 -13.58 -16.71 8.63
CA ASP A 91 -13.38 -15.37 8.06
C ASP A 91 -12.77 -14.40 9.07
N ALA A 92 -13.19 -14.47 10.33
CA ALA A 92 -12.67 -13.60 11.38
C ALA A 92 -11.18 -13.87 11.65
N CYS A 93 -10.78 -15.14 11.63
CA CYS A 93 -9.38 -15.54 11.81
C CYS A 93 -8.52 -15.04 10.66
N ALA A 94 -9.02 -15.19 9.43
CA ALA A 94 -8.32 -14.76 8.23
C ALA A 94 -8.12 -13.25 8.24
N ARG A 95 -9.16 -12.50 8.57
CA ARG A 95 -9.09 -11.03 8.63
C ARG A 95 -8.07 -10.56 9.68
N ARG A 96 -8.09 -11.16 10.85
CA ARG A 96 -7.16 -10.81 11.93
C ARG A 96 -5.71 -11.06 11.52
N LEU A 97 -5.43 -12.24 10.96
CA LEU A 97 -4.08 -12.58 10.51
C LEU A 97 -3.62 -11.71 9.35
N PHE A 98 -4.54 -11.39 8.43
CA PHE A 98 -4.24 -10.48 7.33
C PHE A 98 -3.81 -9.12 7.87
N TYR A 99 -4.53 -8.58 8.84
CA TYR A 99 -4.20 -7.30 9.45
C TYR A 99 -2.83 -7.33 10.14
N GLU A 100 -2.50 -8.45 10.80
CA GLU A 100 -1.18 -8.61 11.43
C GLU A 100 -0.06 -8.56 10.40
N GLU A 101 -0.20 -9.29 9.29
CA GLU A 101 0.78 -9.27 8.21
C GLU A 101 0.88 -7.90 7.56
N PHE A 102 -0.25 -7.24 7.36
CA PHE A 102 -0.33 -5.91 6.80
C PHE A 102 0.45 -4.90 7.66
N ARG A 103 0.24 -4.96 8.98
CA ARG A 103 0.96 -4.11 9.93
C ARG A 103 2.46 -4.35 9.90
N LYS A 104 2.89 -5.60 9.80
CA LYS A 104 4.32 -5.93 9.70
C LYS A 104 4.97 -5.30 8.48
N CYS A 105 4.23 -5.23 7.38
CA CYS A 105 4.77 -4.75 6.11
C CYS A 105 4.67 -3.25 5.92
N PHE A 106 3.63 -2.61 6.46
CA PHE A 106 3.35 -1.20 6.22
C PHE A 106 3.38 -0.33 7.48
N GLY A 107 3.38 -0.93 8.67
CA GLY A 107 3.50 -0.17 9.92
C GLY A 107 2.31 0.75 10.17
N SER A 108 2.59 2.01 10.48
CA SER A 108 1.57 3.00 10.82
C SER A 108 0.57 3.26 9.69
N GLU A 109 1.01 3.18 8.45
CA GLU A 109 0.13 3.32 7.28
C GLU A 109 -0.93 2.21 7.27
N ALA A 110 -0.53 0.98 7.62
CA ALA A 110 -1.48 -0.14 7.73
C ALA A 110 -2.50 0.10 8.84
N ASN A 111 -2.07 0.57 10.00
CA ASN A 111 -2.98 0.86 11.12
C ASN A 111 -4.05 1.88 10.72
N TYR A 112 -3.63 2.93 10.03
CA TYR A 112 -4.55 3.97 9.55
C TYR A 112 -5.58 3.38 8.56
N VAL A 113 -5.10 2.58 7.62
CA VAL A 113 -5.98 1.97 6.61
C VAL A 113 -6.94 0.96 7.25
N ILE A 114 -6.47 0.15 8.20
CA ILE A 114 -7.33 -0.80 8.92
C ILE A 114 -8.46 -0.05 9.64
N HIS A 115 -8.12 1.07 10.28
CA HIS A 115 -9.14 1.90 10.93
C HIS A 115 -10.20 2.36 9.93
N LEU A 116 -9.78 2.79 8.73
CA LEU A 116 -10.71 3.21 7.68
C LEU A 116 -11.57 2.05 7.19
N ILE A 117 -10.98 0.87 7.00
CA ILE A 117 -11.71 -0.33 6.57
C ILE A 117 -12.83 -0.66 7.57
N GLU A 118 -12.54 -0.59 8.86
CA GLU A 118 -13.49 -0.97 9.91
C GLU A 118 -14.55 0.09 10.19
N ASN A 119 -14.30 1.36 9.82
CA ASN A 119 -15.16 2.46 10.24
C ASN A 119 -15.80 3.27 9.10
N LYS A 120 -15.38 3.05 7.84
CA LYS A 120 -15.91 3.81 6.70
C LYS A 120 -16.72 2.91 5.78
N ASP A 121 -17.89 3.38 5.36
CA ASP A 121 -18.74 2.65 4.43
C ASP A 121 -18.19 2.69 3.00
N ASP A 122 -17.51 3.78 2.64
CA ASP A 122 -16.95 3.96 1.30
C ASP A 122 -15.48 4.35 1.39
N LEU A 123 -14.62 3.34 1.50
CA LEU A 123 -13.17 3.53 1.58
C LEU A 123 -12.61 4.14 0.29
N GLU A 124 -13.17 3.79 -0.86
CA GLU A 124 -12.70 4.32 -2.14
C GLU A 124 -12.88 5.82 -2.22
N GLN A 125 -14.02 6.34 -1.77
CA GLN A 125 -14.26 7.77 -1.73
C GLN A 125 -13.32 8.46 -0.75
N GLU A 126 -13.14 7.89 0.43
CA GLU A 126 -12.21 8.42 1.45
C GLU A 126 -10.78 8.46 0.91
N ALA A 127 -10.35 7.40 0.23
CA ALA A 127 -9.03 7.32 -0.38
C ALA A 127 -8.85 8.40 -1.46
N THR A 128 -9.88 8.65 -2.27
CA THR A 128 -9.83 9.68 -3.30
C THR A 128 -9.59 11.06 -2.68
N GLU A 129 -10.26 11.36 -1.57
CA GLU A 129 -10.07 12.63 -0.87
C GLU A 129 -8.64 12.75 -0.31
N ILE A 130 -8.10 11.66 0.22
CA ILE A 130 -6.71 11.63 0.71
C ILE A 130 -5.72 11.87 -0.43
N TYR A 131 -5.94 11.25 -1.59
CA TYR A 131 -5.07 11.43 -2.76
C TYR A 131 -5.10 12.88 -3.26
N LYS A 132 -6.24 13.53 -3.26
CA LYS A 132 -6.37 14.94 -3.62
C LYS A 132 -5.58 15.83 -2.68
N GLU A 133 -5.66 15.54 -1.39
CA GLU A 133 -4.93 16.29 -0.37
C GLU A 133 -3.41 16.13 -0.54
N LEU A 134 -2.95 14.93 -0.81
CA LEU A 134 -1.52 14.66 -1.06
C LEU A 134 -1.03 15.38 -2.31
N ALA A 135 -1.84 15.42 -3.37
CA ALA A 135 -1.50 16.13 -4.59
C ALA A 135 -1.39 17.64 -4.34
N ARG A 136 -2.30 18.21 -3.58
CA ARG A 136 -2.26 19.64 -3.23
C ARG A 136 -1.00 20.00 -2.45
N LYS A 137 -0.60 19.16 -1.50
CA LYS A 137 0.62 19.39 -0.72
C LYS A 137 1.85 19.33 -1.61
N THR A 138 1.89 18.39 -2.55
CA THR A 138 3.02 18.28 -3.48
C THR A 138 3.11 19.51 -4.40
N ASP A 139 1.99 19.97 -4.93
CA ASP A 139 1.93 21.15 -5.78
C ASP A 139 2.38 22.40 -5.03
N HIS A 140 1.92 22.54 -3.79
CA HIS A 140 2.30 23.66 -2.93
C HIS A 140 3.81 23.69 -2.66
N LEU A 141 4.40 22.53 -2.35
CA LEU A 141 5.84 22.41 -2.15
C LEU A 141 6.63 22.75 -3.41
N ASN A 142 6.13 22.34 -4.57
CA ASN A 142 6.77 22.66 -5.85
C ASN A 142 6.73 24.16 -6.14
N GLU A 143 5.62 24.84 -5.82
CA GLU A 143 5.50 26.29 -5.96
C GLU A 143 6.49 27.00 -5.05
N ILE A 144 6.61 26.59 -3.81
CA ILE A 144 7.56 27.16 -2.84
C ILE A 144 9.00 27.00 -3.37
N LYS A 145 9.37 25.84 -3.86
CA LYS A 145 10.69 25.59 -4.42
C LYS A 145 10.96 26.46 -5.65
N LYS A 146 9.95 26.63 -6.50
CA LYS A 146 10.05 27.43 -7.71
C LYS A 146 10.22 28.91 -7.41
N ASN A 147 9.55 29.42 -6.38
CA ASN A 147 9.57 30.84 -6.00
C ASN A 147 10.66 31.17 -4.99
N GLY A 148 11.29 30.15 -4.39
CA GLY A 148 12.31 30.31 -3.36
C GLY A 148 13.73 30.53 -3.87
N LYS A 149 13.88 30.82 -5.13
CA LYS A 149 15.18 31.19 -5.68
C LYS A 149 15.35 32.74 -5.68
#